data_05b1d54f21f00b8ed9310f06dd18b628
#
_entry.id   05b1d54f21f00b8ed9310f06dd18b628
#
_cell.length_a   1.000
_cell.length_b   1.000
_cell.length_c   1.000
_cell.angle_alpha   90.00
_cell.angle_beta   90.00
_cell.angle_gamma   90.00
#
_symmetry.space_group_name_H-M   'P 1'
#
loop_
_entity.id
_entity.type
_entity.pdbx_description
1 polymer ?
#
loop_
_entity_poly.entity_id
_entity_poly.type
_entity_poly.pdbx_seq_one_letter_code
_entity_poly.pdbx_strand_id
1 'polypeptide(L)'
;MALAALAACALCIRLGLWQWHRWLEAEAAWTRFARGADAVQPLGARRLADLPLYQRVRLAGRLDGAHQFLLDNRSYRGNPGYEVLTPLARDGAPTLLVDRGWVPFTGSRARLPQVGVAPGASLELSGRIAELPSAGLASGRAAPAAADPWPKVTSFPTPAELAGALGAPLEARILLLDPGAPAGYVRDWQPPGPTPLRHFSYAIQWWIFAGLTLVLWAVLGRRPRGGGEGR
;
A
#
# COMPACT_ATOMS: atom_id res chain seq x y z
N MET A 1 29.50 5.25 -32.67
CA MET A 1 28.81 6.40 -32.02
C MET A 1 27.31 6.42 -32.32
N ALA A 2 26.89 6.44 -33.62
CA ALA A 2 25.45 6.51 -33.97
C ALA A 2 24.58 5.38 -33.38
N LEU A 3 25.02 4.12 -33.51
CA LEU A 3 24.28 2.97 -32.93
C LEU A 3 24.11 3.07 -31.41
N ALA A 4 25.14 3.51 -30.70
CA ALA A 4 25.05 3.70 -29.25
C ALA A 4 24.08 4.82 -28.86
N ALA A 5 24.08 5.95 -29.59
CA ALA A 5 23.12 7.02 -29.34
C ALA A 5 21.68 6.61 -29.65
N LEU A 6 21.44 5.86 -30.72
CA LEU A 6 20.14 5.33 -31.07
C LEU A 6 19.65 4.32 -30.04
N ALA A 7 20.52 3.41 -29.56
CA ALA A 7 20.20 2.45 -28.52
C ALA A 7 19.85 3.14 -27.20
N ALA A 8 20.62 4.16 -26.77
CA ALA A 8 20.35 4.94 -25.58
C ALA A 8 19.02 5.72 -25.68
N CYS A 9 18.78 6.36 -26.84
CA CYS A 9 17.54 7.06 -27.11
C CYS A 9 16.32 6.10 -27.03
N ALA A 10 16.39 4.95 -27.69
CA ALA A 10 15.35 3.94 -27.67
C ALA A 10 15.09 3.41 -26.26
N LEU A 11 16.13 3.18 -25.45
CA LEU A 11 16.00 2.79 -24.06
C LEU A 11 15.28 3.87 -23.24
N CYS A 12 15.67 5.13 -23.38
CA CYS A 12 15.02 6.25 -22.67
C CYS A 12 13.55 6.38 -23.08
N ILE A 13 13.21 6.24 -24.36
CA ILE A 13 11.82 6.25 -24.82
C ILE A 13 11.04 5.11 -24.18
N ARG A 14 11.57 3.87 -24.16
CA ARG A 14 10.90 2.72 -23.52
C ARG A 14 10.68 2.91 -22.03
N LEU A 15 11.66 3.44 -21.32
CA LEU A 15 11.53 3.73 -19.89
C LEU A 15 10.50 4.83 -19.62
N GLY A 16 10.45 5.85 -20.47
CA GLY A 16 9.42 6.88 -20.42
C GLY A 16 8.01 6.32 -20.62
N LEU A 17 7.82 5.47 -21.64
CA LEU A 17 6.54 4.79 -21.89
C LEU A 17 6.15 3.86 -20.74
N TRP A 18 7.10 3.12 -20.17
CA TRP A 18 6.84 2.28 -19.00
C TRP A 18 6.36 3.11 -17.79
N GLN A 19 7.01 4.24 -17.50
CA GLN A 19 6.60 5.15 -16.42
C GLN A 19 5.23 5.77 -16.71
N TRP A 20 4.94 6.09 -17.95
CA TRP A 20 3.62 6.59 -18.37
C TRP A 20 2.50 5.58 -18.10
N HIS A 21 2.70 4.30 -18.43
CA HIS A 21 1.74 3.25 -18.10
C HIS A 21 1.54 3.11 -16.59
N ARG A 22 2.62 3.15 -15.82
CA ARG A 22 2.56 3.12 -14.34
C ARG A 22 1.82 4.34 -13.78
N TRP A 23 1.97 5.50 -14.39
CA TRP A 23 1.18 6.68 -14.04
C TRP A 23 -0.31 6.46 -14.25
N LEU A 24 -0.73 5.94 -15.40
CA LEU A 24 -2.14 5.65 -15.69
C LEU A 24 -2.75 4.66 -14.68
N GLU A 25 -2.02 3.61 -14.32
CA GLU A 25 -2.44 2.64 -13.31
C GLU A 25 -2.62 3.29 -11.94
N ALA A 26 -1.65 4.09 -11.52
CA ALA A 26 -1.69 4.81 -10.25
C ALA A 26 -2.85 5.81 -10.22
N GLU A 27 -3.04 6.61 -11.29
CA GLU A 27 -4.14 7.57 -11.42
C GLU A 27 -5.51 6.86 -11.32
N ALA A 28 -5.66 5.71 -11.98
CA ALA A 28 -6.87 4.91 -11.89
C ALA A 28 -7.12 4.38 -10.46
N ALA A 29 -6.07 3.97 -9.74
CA ALA A 29 -6.19 3.54 -8.35
C ALA A 29 -6.61 4.70 -7.42
N TRP A 30 -5.99 5.86 -7.58
CA TRP A 30 -6.34 7.07 -6.81
C TRP A 30 -7.76 7.56 -7.09
N THR A 31 -8.18 7.52 -8.36
CA THR A 31 -9.55 7.85 -8.76
C THR A 31 -10.58 6.88 -8.14
N ARG A 32 -10.30 5.57 -8.16
CA ARG A 32 -11.17 4.58 -7.48
C ARG A 32 -11.24 4.82 -5.98
N PHE A 33 -10.10 5.14 -5.37
CA PHE A 33 -10.04 5.45 -3.93
C PHE A 33 -10.86 6.70 -3.61
N ALA A 34 -10.75 7.75 -4.40
CA ALA A 34 -11.53 8.98 -4.22
C ALA A 34 -13.04 8.73 -4.39
N ARG A 35 -13.45 8.07 -5.49
CA ARG A 35 -14.87 7.76 -5.78
C ARG A 35 -15.49 6.81 -4.74
N GLY A 36 -14.73 5.88 -4.18
CA GLY A 36 -15.20 5.00 -3.11
C GLY A 36 -15.59 5.74 -1.82
N ALA A 37 -15.29 7.06 -1.75
CA ALA A 37 -15.68 7.90 -0.62
C ALA A 37 -17.16 8.36 -0.65
N ASP A 38 -17.79 8.36 -1.82
CA ASP A 38 -19.03 9.11 -2.05
C ASP A 38 -20.28 8.44 -1.45
N ALA A 39 -20.33 7.13 -1.31
CA ALA A 39 -21.49 6.43 -0.75
C ALA A 39 -21.08 5.30 0.20
N VAL A 40 -21.56 5.36 1.44
CA VAL A 40 -21.41 4.28 2.41
C VAL A 40 -22.58 3.31 2.27
N GLN A 41 -22.29 2.05 1.89
CA GLN A 41 -23.32 1.03 1.71
C GLN A 41 -23.34 0.05 2.89
N PRO A 42 -24.51 -0.43 3.33
CA PRO A 42 -24.56 -1.49 4.33
C PRO A 42 -23.92 -2.77 3.74
N LEU A 43 -23.00 -3.39 4.48
CA LEU A 43 -22.37 -4.64 4.05
C LEU A 43 -23.38 -5.79 4.04
N GLY A 44 -24.22 -5.90 5.08
CA GLY A 44 -25.18 -6.99 5.22
C GLY A 44 -24.48 -8.35 5.29
N ALA A 45 -25.05 -9.35 4.62
CA ALA A 45 -24.49 -10.70 4.52
C ALA A 45 -23.44 -10.86 3.42
N ARG A 46 -23.10 -9.81 2.67
CA ARG A 46 -22.09 -9.87 1.58
C ARG A 46 -20.70 -10.09 2.13
N ARG A 47 -19.84 -10.72 1.34
CA ARG A 47 -18.42 -10.83 1.62
C ARG A 47 -17.69 -9.61 1.08
N LEU A 48 -16.60 -9.19 1.74
CA LEU A 48 -15.78 -8.09 1.25
C LEU A 48 -15.14 -8.41 -0.11
N ALA A 49 -14.85 -9.69 -0.38
CA ALA A 49 -14.26 -10.12 -1.65
C ALA A 49 -15.16 -9.84 -2.87
N ASP A 50 -16.48 -9.80 -2.67
CA ASP A 50 -17.47 -9.63 -3.75
C ASP A 50 -17.71 -8.15 -4.10
N LEU A 51 -17.12 -7.23 -3.35
CA LEU A 51 -17.32 -5.79 -3.51
C LEU A 51 -16.08 -5.14 -4.13
N PRO A 52 -16.21 -4.01 -4.85
CA PRO A 52 -15.08 -3.29 -5.38
C PRO A 52 -14.08 -2.85 -4.29
N LEU A 53 -12.78 -2.85 -4.61
CA LEU A 53 -11.76 -2.24 -3.76
C LEU A 53 -12.07 -0.76 -3.54
N TYR A 54 -11.81 -0.31 -2.30
CA TYR A 54 -12.00 1.06 -1.82
C TYR A 54 -13.46 1.49 -1.66
N GLN A 55 -14.43 0.63 -1.94
CA GLN A 55 -15.82 0.91 -1.62
C GLN A 55 -15.97 1.08 -0.10
N ARG A 56 -16.70 2.12 0.32
CA ARG A 56 -17.05 2.32 1.72
C ARG A 56 -18.25 1.48 2.10
N VAL A 57 -18.13 0.78 3.22
CA VAL A 57 -19.20 -0.05 3.77
C VAL A 57 -19.44 0.29 5.23
N ARG A 58 -20.66 0.02 5.70
CA ARG A 58 -21.08 0.09 7.08
C ARG A 58 -21.50 -1.30 7.54
N LEU A 59 -21.07 -1.65 8.73
CA LEU A 59 -21.37 -2.96 9.32
C LEU A 59 -21.33 -2.89 10.83
N ALA A 60 -22.02 -3.82 11.48
CA ALA A 60 -21.95 -4.01 12.92
C ALA A 60 -21.19 -5.28 13.28
N GLY A 61 -20.52 -5.28 14.41
CA GLY A 61 -19.78 -6.43 14.91
C GLY A 61 -19.08 -6.14 16.24
N ARG A 62 -18.44 -7.15 16.80
CA ARG A 62 -17.68 -7.04 18.05
C ARG A 62 -16.20 -7.14 17.77
N LEU A 63 -15.44 -6.10 18.14
CA LEU A 63 -13.99 -6.10 18.05
C LEU A 63 -13.40 -7.05 19.13
N ASP A 64 -12.50 -7.94 18.69
CA ASP A 64 -11.73 -8.79 19.58
C ASP A 64 -10.44 -8.09 20.01
N GLY A 65 -10.47 -7.43 21.15
CA GLY A 65 -9.31 -6.73 21.70
C GLY A 65 -8.24 -7.66 22.28
N ALA A 66 -8.51 -8.94 22.43
CA ALA A 66 -7.54 -9.90 22.95
C ALA A 66 -6.58 -10.43 21.87
N HIS A 67 -7.03 -10.51 20.62
CA HIS A 67 -6.29 -11.14 19.53
C HIS A 67 -5.98 -10.16 18.41
N GLN A 68 -5.15 -9.17 18.68
CA GLN A 68 -4.80 -8.12 17.72
C GLN A 68 -3.47 -8.40 17.03
N PHE A 69 -3.32 -7.92 15.79
CA PHE A 69 -2.07 -7.94 15.07
C PHE A 69 -1.53 -6.52 14.93
N LEU A 70 -0.21 -6.38 15.06
CA LEU A 70 0.53 -5.15 14.82
C LEU A 70 1.34 -5.32 13.54
N LEU A 71 0.92 -4.64 12.48
CA LEU A 71 1.69 -4.60 11.24
C LEU A 71 2.91 -3.70 11.41
N ASP A 72 4.09 -4.29 11.44
CA ASP A 72 5.38 -3.58 11.53
C ASP A 72 5.78 -2.95 10.18
N ASN A 73 6.83 -2.16 10.20
CA ASN A 73 7.36 -1.42 9.05
C ASN A 73 6.35 -0.41 8.48
N ARG A 74 5.57 0.22 9.36
CA ARG A 74 4.66 1.32 9.04
C ARG A 74 5.24 2.63 9.52
N SER A 75 5.07 3.67 8.71
CA SER A 75 5.49 5.00 9.09
C SER A 75 4.37 6.01 8.84
N TYR A 76 4.26 6.96 9.75
CA TYR A 76 3.37 8.11 9.59
C TYR A 76 4.16 9.39 9.79
N ARG A 77 4.16 10.27 8.80
CA ARG A 77 4.95 11.54 8.79
C ARG A 77 6.42 11.35 9.15
N GLY A 78 7.03 10.26 8.63
CA GLY A 78 8.44 9.92 8.88
C GLY A 78 8.72 9.21 10.21
N ASN A 79 7.75 9.06 11.10
CA ASN A 79 7.91 8.35 12.36
C ASN A 79 7.57 6.86 12.19
N PRO A 80 8.41 5.93 12.68
CA PRO A 80 8.12 4.50 12.64
C PRO A 80 6.99 4.13 13.60
N GLY A 81 6.25 3.08 13.27
CA GLY A 81 5.16 2.57 14.10
C GLY A 81 4.52 1.32 13.55
N TYR A 82 3.30 1.08 13.97
CA TYR A 82 2.51 -0.09 13.62
C TYR A 82 1.12 0.32 13.12
N GLU A 83 0.55 -0.40 12.16
CA GLU A 83 -0.89 -0.41 11.90
C GLU A 83 -1.54 -1.50 12.75
N VAL A 84 -2.69 -1.21 13.33
CA VAL A 84 -3.37 -2.09 14.28
C VAL A 84 -4.52 -2.82 13.61
N LEU A 85 -4.36 -4.11 13.33
CA LEU A 85 -5.42 -4.96 12.82
C LEU A 85 -6.13 -5.65 13.99
N THR A 86 -7.42 -5.40 14.11
CA THR A 86 -8.26 -6.00 15.14
C THR A 86 -9.33 -6.88 14.49
N PRO A 87 -9.47 -8.16 14.91
CA PRO A 87 -10.55 -9.00 14.42
C PRO A 87 -11.90 -8.45 14.83
N LEU A 88 -12.85 -8.50 13.90
CA LEU A 88 -14.25 -8.14 14.10
C LEU A 88 -15.11 -9.38 13.88
N ALA A 89 -15.70 -9.88 14.94
CA ALA A 89 -16.68 -10.97 14.88
C ALA A 89 -18.02 -10.43 14.37
N ARG A 90 -18.57 -11.11 13.37
CA ARG A 90 -19.89 -10.84 12.79
C ARG A 90 -20.74 -12.10 12.85
N ASP A 91 -22.02 -11.96 13.12
CA ASP A 91 -22.91 -13.10 13.22
C ASP A 91 -23.10 -13.76 11.83
N GLY A 92 -22.85 -15.06 11.75
CA GLY A 92 -23.03 -15.86 10.53
C GLY A 92 -22.03 -15.59 9.40
N ALA A 93 -20.92 -14.88 9.65
CA ALA A 93 -19.93 -14.56 8.63
C ALA A 93 -18.48 -14.83 9.12
N PRO A 94 -17.50 -15.01 8.21
CA PRO A 94 -16.11 -15.07 8.59
C PRO A 94 -15.66 -13.81 9.35
N THR A 95 -14.70 -13.97 10.23
CA THR A 95 -14.10 -12.84 10.94
C THR A 95 -13.47 -11.87 9.97
N LEU A 96 -13.69 -10.58 10.17
CA LEU A 96 -13.14 -9.50 9.38
C LEU A 96 -12.00 -8.84 10.15
N LEU A 97 -10.88 -8.54 9.49
CA LEU A 97 -9.84 -7.69 10.08
C LEU A 97 -10.14 -6.22 9.81
N VAL A 98 -10.20 -5.43 10.86
CA VAL A 98 -10.35 -3.98 10.83
C VAL A 98 -9.00 -3.34 11.10
N ASP A 99 -8.48 -2.60 10.14
CA ASP A 99 -7.33 -1.73 10.36
C ASP A 99 -7.82 -0.45 11.05
N ARG A 100 -7.45 -0.34 12.33
CA ARG A 100 -7.86 0.76 13.21
C ARG A 100 -6.95 1.98 13.10
N GLY A 101 -5.90 1.90 12.31
CA GLY A 101 -4.94 2.98 12.09
C GLY A 101 -3.59 2.76 12.74
N TRP A 102 -2.76 3.78 12.60
CA TRP A 102 -1.36 3.78 12.99
C TRP A 102 -1.17 4.22 14.45
N VAL A 103 -0.24 3.53 15.13
CA VAL A 103 0.28 3.89 16.46
C VAL A 103 1.80 3.99 16.43
N PRO A 104 2.42 4.88 17.23
CA PRO A 104 3.86 5.08 17.22
C PRO A 104 4.62 3.87 17.79
N PHE A 105 5.84 3.67 17.30
CA PHE A 105 6.81 2.77 17.90
C PHE A 105 7.23 3.28 19.29
N THR A 106 7.28 2.38 20.27
CA THR A 106 7.55 2.72 21.68
C THR A 106 9.04 2.90 22.01
N GLY A 107 9.92 2.86 20.99
CA GLY A 107 11.36 2.89 21.18
C GLY A 107 12.00 1.53 21.48
N SER A 108 11.20 0.48 21.73
CA SER A 108 11.68 -0.86 21.99
C SER A 108 10.69 -1.91 21.47
N ARG A 109 11.18 -2.93 20.79
CA ARG A 109 10.35 -4.07 20.32
C ARG A 109 9.91 -4.99 21.48
N ALA A 110 10.55 -4.92 22.63
CA ALA A 110 10.13 -5.64 23.83
C ALA A 110 8.94 -4.99 24.55
N ARG A 111 8.62 -3.74 24.20
CA ARG A 111 7.48 -3.01 24.77
C ARG A 111 6.54 -2.60 23.64
N LEU A 112 5.49 -3.36 23.44
CA LEU A 112 4.49 -3.05 22.40
C LEU A 112 3.55 -1.92 22.85
N PRO A 113 2.97 -1.15 21.91
CA PRO A 113 2.00 -0.12 22.25
C PRO A 113 0.72 -0.72 22.82
N GLN A 114 0.05 0.01 23.71
CA GLN A 114 -1.25 -0.38 24.25
C GLN A 114 -2.33 -0.11 23.19
N VAL A 115 -2.94 -1.17 22.70
CA VAL A 115 -3.93 -1.13 21.60
C VAL A 115 -5.31 -1.62 22.02
N GLY A 116 -5.63 -1.43 23.29
CA GLY A 116 -6.86 -1.90 23.90
C GLY A 116 -8.15 -1.53 23.14
N VAL A 117 -9.17 -2.34 23.32
CA VAL A 117 -10.55 -2.10 22.88
C VAL A 117 -11.45 -2.31 24.09
N ALA A 118 -12.46 -1.47 24.26
CA ALA A 118 -13.47 -1.68 25.27
C ALA A 118 -14.17 -3.03 25.02
N PRO A 119 -14.23 -3.93 26.01
CA PRO A 119 -14.79 -5.26 25.81
C PRO A 119 -16.29 -5.24 25.56
N GLY A 120 -16.74 -6.10 24.65
CA GLY A 120 -18.10 -6.63 24.61
C GLY A 120 -19.16 -5.86 23.85
N ALA A 121 -19.00 -4.59 23.52
CA ALA A 121 -20.04 -3.84 22.80
C ALA A 121 -20.02 -4.15 21.29
N SER A 122 -21.19 -4.44 20.72
CA SER A 122 -21.36 -4.40 19.28
C SER A 122 -21.23 -2.94 18.82
N LEU A 123 -20.30 -2.69 17.92
CA LEU A 123 -20.06 -1.36 17.35
C LEU A 123 -20.55 -1.31 15.91
N GLU A 124 -21.19 -0.20 15.56
CA GLU A 124 -21.42 0.13 14.17
C GLU A 124 -20.18 0.84 13.63
N LEU A 125 -19.54 0.25 12.64
CA LEU A 125 -18.30 0.73 12.04
C LEU A 125 -18.53 1.06 10.57
N SER A 126 -17.85 2.07 10.09
CA SER A 126 -17.73 2.35 8.67
C SER A 126 -16.27 2.39 8.25
N GLY A 127 -16.00 1.99 7.02
CA GLY A 127 -14.64 1.96 6.51
C GLY A 127 -14.57 1.59 5.04
N ARG A 128 -13.35 1.54 4.51
CA ARG A 128 -13.07 1.19 3.11
C ARG A 128 -12.56 -0.23 3.01
N ILE A 129 -13.00 -0.94 1.98
CA ILE A 129 -12.48 -2.27 1.64
C ILE A 129 -11.07 -2.12 1.08
N ALA A 130 -10.13 -2.89 1.61
CA ALA A 130 -8.75 -2.92 1.13
C ALA A 130 -8.18 -4.34 1.13
N GLU A 131 -7.02 -4.48 0.51
CA GLU A 131 -6.20 -5.68 0.63
C GLU A 131 -5.15 -5.49 1.72
N LEU A 132 -4.67 -6.60 2.27
CA LEU A 132 -3.48 -6.57 3.12
C LEU A 132 -2.28 -6.04 2.32
N PRO A 133 -1.42 -5.23 2.93
CA PRO A 133 -0.22 -4.76 2.27
C PRO A 133 0.71 -5.93 1.92
N SER A 134 1.19 -5.94 0.68
CA SER A 134 2.14 -6.94 0.19
C SER A 134 3.58 -6.44 0.28
N ALA A 135 4.52 -7.36 0.48
CA ALA A 135 5.95 -7.05 0.51
C ALA A 135 6.48 -6.57 -0.86
N GLY A 136 5.81 -6.93 -1.96
CA GLY A 136 6.35 -6.71 -3.30
C GLY A 136 7.71 -7.39 -3.46
N LEU A 137 8.74 -6.59 -3.81
CA LEU A 137 10.14 -7.02 -3.87
C LEU A 137 10.90 -6.82 -2.54
N ALA A 138 10.24 -6.32 -1.51
CA ALA A 138 10.90 -6.05 -0.23
C ALA A 138 11.25 -7.35 0.51
N SER A 139 12.43 -7.40 1.09
CA SER A 139 12.81 -8.40 2.10
C SER A 139 12.22 -8.04 3.47
N GLY A 140 12.18 -8.97 4.40
CA GLY A 140 11.72 -8.68 5.77
C GLY A 140 10.26 -9.02 6.02
N ARG A 141 9.70 -9.96 5.23
CA ARG A 141 8.41 -10.57 5.54
C ARG A 141 8.54 -11.43 6.81
N ALA A 142 7.61 -11.25 7.73
CA ALA A 142 7.52 -12.05 8.95
C ALA A 142 6.06 -12.41 9.22
N ALA A 143 5.75 -13.71 9.19
CA ALA A 143 4.46 -14.23 9.62
C ALA A 143 4.31 -14.08 11.15
N PRO A 144 3.08 -13.97 11.69
CA PRO A 144 2.86 -13.96 13.11
C PRO A 144 3.24 -15.33 13.71
N ALA A 145 4.18 -15.34 14.67
CA ALA A 145 4.61 -16.60 15.28
C ALA A 145 3.51 -17.15 16.22
N ALA A 146 3.32 -18.48 16.17
CA ALA A 146 2.27 -19.11 16.99
C ALA A 146 2.56 -18.98 18.50
N ALA A 147 3.84 -19.03 18.89
CA ALA A 147 4.27 -18.93 20.29
C ALA A 147 4.29 -17.51 20.85
N ASP A 148 4.20 -16.47 20.01
CA ASP A 148 4.23 -15.09 20.47
C ASP A 148 2.97 -14.74 21.23
N PRO A 149 3.11 -13.95 22.33
CA PRO A 149 1.95 -13.43 23.04
C PRO A 149 1.18 -12.42 22.18
N TRP A 150 -0.07 -12.18 22.55
CA TRP A 150 -0.87 -11.12 21.95
C TRP A 150 -0.55 -9.75 22.56
N PRO A 151 -0.56 -8.66 21.79
CA PRO A 151 -0.76 -8.60 20.33
C PRO A 151 0.44 -9.19 19.55
N LYS A 152 0.17 -9.87 18.43
CA LYS A 152 1.22 -10.45 17.57
C LYS A 152 1.76 -9.45 16.58
N VAL A 153 3.09 -9.32 16.52
CA VAL A 153 3.78 -8.47 15.53
C VAL A 153 3.99 -9.27 14.24
N THR A 154 3.73 -8.66 13.10
CA THR A 154 3.90 -9.30 11.78
C THR A 154 4.26 -8.27 10.70
N SER A 155 4.92 -8.71 9.65
CA SER A 155 5.25 -7.86 8.49
C SER A 155 4.77 -8.54 7.21
N PHE A 156 3.91 -7.85 6.46
CA PHE A 156 3.35 -8.35 5.20
C PHE A 156 2.76 -9.77 5.29
N PRO A 157 1.86 -10.04 6.24
CA PRO A 157 1.25 -11.36 6.39
C PRO A 157 0.28 -11.64 5.25
N THR A 158 0.05 -12.93 4.98
CA THR A 158 -1.06 -13.37 4.14
C THR A 158 -2.34 -13.57 4.98
N PRO A 159 -3.53 -13.52 4.37
CA PRO A 159 -4.77 -13.83 5.08
C PRO A 159 -4.76 -15.23 5.72
N ALA A 160 -4.12 -16.21 5.07
CA ALA A 160 -4.00 -17.58 5.58
C ALA A 160 -3.14 -17.66 6.86
N GLU A 161 -2.04 -16.92 6.92
CA GLU A 161 -1.19 -16.86 8.12
C GLU A 161 -1.89 -16.21 9.31
N LEU A 162 -2.63 -15.13 9.04
CA LEU A 162 -3.42 -14.47 10.08
C LEU A 162 -4.58 -15.36 10.56
N ALA A 163 -5.26 -16.07 9.64
CA ALA A 163 -6.30 -17.03 9.99
C ALA A 163 -5.74 -18.17 10.83
N GLY A 164 -4.58 -18.73 10.47
CA GLY A 164 -3.88 -19.76 11.23
C GLY A 164 -3.48 -19.30 12.64
N ALA A 165 -2.94 -18.08 12.77
CA ALA A 165 -2.57 -17.50 14.05
C ALA A 165 -3.79 -17.19 14.95
N LEU A 166 -4.93 -16.82 14.34
CA LEU A 166 -6.17 -16.53 15.04
C LEU A 166 -6.95 -17.82 15.41
N GLY A 167 -6.71 -18.92 14.68
CA GLY A 167 -7.50 -20.15 14.83
C GLY A 167 -8.94 -20.05 14.30
N ALA A 168 -9.20 -19.08 13.41
CA ALA A 168 -10.54 -18.82 12.88
C ALA A 168 -10.50 -18.41 11.39
N PRO A 169 -11.56 -18.71 10.60
CA PRO A 169 -11.63 -18.27 9.21
C PRO A 169 -11.72 -16.75 9.12
N LEU A 170 -10.91 -16.18 8.22
CA LEU A 170 -10.86 -14.74 7.95
C LEU A 170 -11.39 -14.41 6.55
N GLU A 171 -11.95 -13.20 6.41
CA GLU A 171 -12.13 -12.56 5.12
C GLU A 171 -10.78 -12.32 4.45
N ALA A 172 -10.72 -12.47 3.12
CA ALA A 172 -9.49 -12.23 2.36
C ALA A 172 -9.08 -10.76 2.31
N ARG A 173 -10.04 -9.85 2.51
CA ARG A 173 -9.85 -8.39 2.52
C ARG A 173 -10.05 -7.83 3.90
N ILE A 174 -9.51 -6.65 4.12
CA ILE A 174 -9.60 -5.91 5.38
C ILE A 174 -10.48 -4.67 5.23
N LEU A 175 -10.91 -4.12 6.35
CA LEU A 175 -11.60 -2.85 6.43
C LEU A 175 -10.67 -1.79 6.99
N LEU A 176 -10.33 -0.78 6.20
CA LEU A 176 -9.69 0.43 6.68
C LEU A 176 -10.74 1.30 7.38
N LEU A 177 -10.62 1.44 8.68
CA LEU A 177 -11.61 2.15 9.49
C LEU A 177 -11.68 3.64 9.11
N ASP A 178 -12.86 4.18 8.90
CA ASP A 178 -13.03 5.60 8.54
C ASP A 178 -12.48 6.53 9.62
N PRO A 179 -11.93 7.72 9.25
CA PRO A 179 -11.35 8.66 10.20
C PRO A 179 -12.27 9.08 11.35
N GLY A 180 -13.58 9.19 11.10
CA GLY A 180 -14.59 9.56 12.10
C GLY A 180 -15.17 8.40 12.91
N ALA A 181 -14.84 7.14 12.59
CA ALA A 181 -15.38 5.98 13.28
C ALA A 181 -14.74 5.79 14.67
N PRO A 182 -15.49 5.22 15.64
CA PRO A 182 -14.98 5.00 17.00
C PRO A 182 -13.86 3.96 17.03
N ALA A 183 -13.14 3.90 18.15
CA ALA A 183 -12.10 2.92 18.45
C ALA A 183 -10.88 2.92 17.50
N GLY A 184 -10.64 4.00 16.76
CA GLY A 184 -9.50 4.11 15.85
C GLY A 184 -8.33 4.93 16.38
N TYR A 185 -7.20 4.79 15.69
CA TYR A 185 -5.95 5.53 15.90
C TYR A 185 -5.73 6.58 14.81
N VAL A 186 -4.48 6.91 14.48
CA VAL A 186 -4.18 7.84 13.39
C VAL A 186 -4.52 7.17 12.05
N ARG A 187 -5.37 7.77 11.24
CA ARG A 187 -5.87 7.25 9.98
C ARG A 187 -5.77 8.29 8.89
N ASP A 188 -4.83 8.07 7.98
CA ASP A 188 -4.59 8.90 6.80
C ASP A 188 -4.41 7.96 5.60
N TRP A 189 -5.54 7.33 5.21
CA TRP A 189 -5.54 6.28 4.21
C TRP A 189 -5.25 6.82 2.81
N GLN A 190 -4.28 6.20 2.16
CA GLN A 190 -3.93 6.47 0.77
C GLN A 190 -3.84 5.16 -0.02
N PRO A 191 -4.05 5.20 -1.32
CA PRO A 191 -3.78 4.04 -2.16
C PRO A 191 -2.33 3.59 -2.02
N PRO A 192 -2.05 2.27 -2.05
CA PRO A 192 -0.69 1.78 -1.95
C PRO A 192 0.16 2.19 -3.15
N GLY A 193 1.46 2.36 -2.91
CA GLY A 193 2.45 2.66 -3.93
C GLY A 193 2.76 4.16 -4.09
N PRO A 194 3.63 4.50 -5.03
CA PRO A 194 3.99 5.90 -5.31
C PRO A 194 2.81 6.70 -5.83
N THR A 195 2.81 8.01 -5.55
CA THR A 195 1.79 8.93 -6.10
C THR A 195 1.86 8.98 -7.63
N PRO A 196 0.72 9.21 -8.33
CA PRO A 196 0.70 9.33 -9.79
C PRO A 196 1.70 10.35 -10.31
N LEU A 197 1.80 11.51 -9.67
CA LEU A 197 2.72 12.58 -10.04
C LEU A 197 4.18 12.12 -10.11
N ARG A 198 4.59 11.19 -9.24
CA ARG A 198 5.96 10.66 -9.25
C ARG A 198 6.26 9.89 -10.54
N HIS A 199 5.36 9.03 -11.00
CA HIS A 199 5.52 8.30 -12.24
C HIS A 199 5.49 9.23 -13.46
N PHE A 200 4.59 10.21 -13.45
CA PHE A 200 4.52 11.25 -14.49
C PHE A 200 5.85 12.01 -14.61
N SER A 201 6.40 12.49 -13.51
CA SER A 201 7.67 13.22 -13.50
C SER A 201 8.82 12.38 -14.06
N TYR A 202 8.89 11.08 -13.70
CA TYR A 202 9.90 10.19 -14.26
C TYR A 202 9.70 9.93 -15.76
N ALA A 203 8.47 9.84 -16.26
CA ALA A 203 8.22 9.69 -17.70
C ALA A 203 8.76 10.88 -18.48
N ILE A 204 8.45 12.10 -18.02
CA ILE A 204 8.97 13.34 -18.62
C ILE A 204 10.51 13.37 -18.58
N GLN A 205 11.11 13.02 -17.46
CA GLN A 205 12.56 12.98 -17.30
C GLN A 205 13.24 12.03 -18.33
N TRP A 206 12.68 10.83 -18.52
CA TRP A 206 13.21 9.89 -19.51
C TRP A 206 13.10 10.41 -20.94
N TRP A 207 12.00 11.06 -21.31
CA TRP A 207 11.84 11.64 -22.65
C TRP A 207 12.76 12.85 -22.87
N ILE A 208 13.03 13.66 -21.84
CA ILE A 208 14.06 14.70 -21.91
C ILE A 208 15.44 14.07 -22.16
N PHE A 209 15.78 12.98 -21.47
CA PHE A 209 17.06 12.28 -21.71
C PHE A 209 17.16 11.73 -23.14
N ALA A 210 16.07 11.22 -23.70
CA ALA A 210 16.03 10.81 -25.11
C ALA A 210 16.35 11.98 -26.05
N GLY A 211 15.71 13.14 -25.82
CA GLY A 211 15.98 14.37 -26.61
C GLY A 211 17.40 14.85 -26.45
N LEU A 212 17.93 14.91 -25.23
CA LEU A 212 19.32 15.31 -24.97
C LEU A 212 20.32 14.37 -25.64
N THR A 213 20.06 13.07 -25.67
CA THR A 213 20.91 12.07 -26.34
C THR A 213 21.02 12.39 -27.85
N LEU A 214 19.91 12.73 -28.50
CA LEU A 214 19.90 13.12 -29.93
C LEU A 214 20.64 14.43 -30.18
N VAL A 215 20.42 15.44 -29.34
CA VAL A 215 21.11 16.73 -29.43
C VAL A 215 22.62 16.55 -29.28
N LEU A 216 23.06 15.83 -28.26
CA LEU A 216 24.48 15.55 -28.03
C LEU A 216 25.10 14.77 -29.19
N TRP A 217 24.41 13.78 -29.74
CA TRP A 217 24.87 13.06 -30.91
C TRP A 217 25.03 13.97 -32.12
N ALA A 218 24.06 14.85 -32.38
CA ALA A 218 24.11 15.78 -33.51
C ALA A 218 25.25 16.81 -33.37
N VAL A 219 25.46 17.35 -32.15
CA VAL A 219 26.53 18.32 -31.88
C VAL A 219 27.93 17.69 -31.99
N LEU A 220 28.11 16.51 -31.38
CA LEU A 220 29.41 15.80 -31.43
C LEU A 220 29.72 15.24 -32.80
N GLY A 221 28.71 14.85 -33.59
CA GLY A 221 28.84 14.36 -34.95
C GLY A 221 29.22 15.46 -35.97
N ARG A 222 28.92 16.72 -35.63
CA ARG A 222 29.29 17.90 -36.49
C ARG A 222 30.69 18.41 -36.24
N ARG A 223 31.44 17.92 -35.25
CA ARG A 223 32.84 18.33 -35.06
C ARG A 223 33.64 17.86 -36.26
N PRO A 224 34.32 18.77 -37.04
CA PRO A 224 35.14 18.37 -38.15
C PRO A 224 36.22 17.42 -37.62
N ARG A 225 36.38 16.25 -38.26
CA ARG A 225 37.54 15.40 -38.07
C ARG A 225 38.74 16.25 -38.47
N GLY A 226 39.48 16.74 -37.45
CA GLY A 226 40.67 17.50 -37.67
C GLY A 226 41.56 16.76 -38.68
N GLY A 227 41.86 17.40 -39.81
CA GLY A 227 42.69 16.89 -40.85
C GLY A 227 44.05 16.50 -40.24
N GLY A 228 44.37 15.23 -40.25
CA GLY A 228 45.74 14.78 -40.11
C GLY A 228 46.47 15.17 -41.35
N GLU A 229 47.01 16.39 -41.40
CA GLU A 229 48.05 16.74 -42.38
C GLU A 229 49.32 16.08 -41.89
N GLY A 230 49.79 15.18 -42.72
CA GLY A 230 51.09 14.54 -42.61
C GLY A 230 52.26 15.49 -42.73
N ARG A 231 53.27 15.17 -42.05
CA ARG A 231 54.68 15.39 -42.49
C ARG A 231 55.49 14.16 -42.11
#